data_5c165e323e15484bf01de376a0f3a335
#
_entry.id   5c165e323e15484bf01de376a0f3a335
#
_cell.length_a   1.000
_cell.length_b   1.000
_cell.length_c   1.000
_cell.angle_alpha   90.00
_cell.angle_beta   90.00
_cell.angle_gamma   90.00
#
_symmetry.space_group_name_H-M   'P 1'
#
loop_
_entity.id
_entity.type
_entity.pdbx_description
1 polymer ?
#
loop_
_entity_poly.entity_id
_entity_poly.type
_entity_poly.pdbx_seq_one_letter_code
_entity_poly.pdbx_strand_id
1 'polypeptide(L)'
;TKRLIQLDEEEKKITDELTKNLPDISGNPTKEELDRYYEAILSVFQQDFMGPQELIDKLKFQSIGSPDIEEPRYQFKENLNVLVILDASGSMGNMEGNQTRMNAAKNAITEFVKGLPTEANVGLRIYGHQGTGSNADKALSCSSSELIYPLSSYDAASFEQALSKATPAGWTPISLALTEAQKDLSAFKGDTNTNIIYLVSDGISTCDDQPVEAAKALYNSDITPIVNIIGFNVNHEGQKQLQEMAKATEGTYKYVSDEQSLQEHLNEANKVAERWKRWKTSQEGWLGYYRTSNSLDIFGYHTREYKKWVDESAAVGLTLTFLYQQRDKMTRESHD
;
A
#
# COMPACT_ATOMS: atom_id res chain seq x y z
N THR A 1 -47.45 2.44 25.30
CA THR A 1 -46.78 1.14 25.55
C THR A 1 -45.38 1.27 24.93
N LYS A 2 -44.34 1.43 25.78
CA LYS A 2 -42.94 1.43 25.31
C LYS A 2 -42.66 0.06 24.70
N ARG A 3 -42.23 0.03 23.43
CA ARG A 3 -41.81 -1.19 22.78
C ARG A 3 -40.46 -1.56 23.40
N LEU A 4 -40.39 -2.62 24.19
CA LEU A 4 -39.18 -3.11 24.78
C LEU A 4 -38.25 -3.58 23.65
N ILE A 5 -36.99 -3.14 23.67
CA ILE A 5 -35.96 -3.59 22.73
C ILE A 5 -35.62 -5.03 23.08
N GLN A 6 -35.64 -5.90 22.09
CA GLN A 6 -35.14 -7.28 22.21
C GLN A 6 -33.73 -7.33 21.60
N LEU A 7 -32.76 -7.59 22.47
CA LEU A 7 -31.40 -7.94 22.06
C LEU A 7 -31.36 -9.44 21.78
N ASP A 8 -30.48 -9.85 20.87
CA ASP A 8 -30.17 -11.27 20.70
C ASP A 8 -29.36 -11.83 21.90
N GLU A 9 -29.08 -13.12 21.91
CA GLU A 9 -28.43 -13.78 23.04
C GLU A 9 -26.97 -13.33 23.23
N GLU A 10 -26.28 -12.93 22.17
CA GLU A 10 -24.92 -12.47 22.20
C GLU A 10 -24.84 -11.00 22.63
N GLU A 11 -25.70 -10.17 22.08
CA GLU A 11 -25.89 -8.76 22.49
C GLU A 11 -26.27 -8.66 23.96
N LYS A 12 -27.15 -9.56 24.46
CA LYS A 12 -27.50 -9.63 25.89
C LYS A 12 -26.30 -9.95 26.76
N LYS A 13 -25.46 -10.94 26.41
CA LYS A 13 -24.28 -11.30 27.18
C LYS A 13 -23.30 -10.13 27.28
N ILE A 14 -23.02 -9.47 26.17
CA ILE A 14 -22.14 -8.31 26.10
C ILE A 14 -22.72 -7.18 26.98
N THR A 15 -24.02 -6.89 26.84
CA THR A 15 -24.67 -5.82 27.60
C THR A 15 -24.72 -6.14 29.09
N ASP A 16 -24.90 -7.41 29.48
CA ASP A 16 -24.89 -7.86 30.87
C ASP A 16 -23.49 -7.73 31.49
N GLU A 17 -22.43 -7.97 30.70
CA GLU A 17 -21.04 -7.80 31.14
C GLU A 17 -20.68 -6.32 31.30
N LEU A 18 -21.09 -5.49 30.35
CA LEU A 18 -20.97 -4.03 30.44
C LEU A 18 -21.70 -3.49 31.66
N THR A 19 -22.92 -3.94 31.89
CA THR A 19 -23.78 -3.50 33.03
C THR A 19 -23.11 -3.75 34.39
N LYS A 20 -22.32 -4.82 34.52
CA LYS A 20 -21.61 -5.12 35.78
C LYS A 20 -20.45 -4.15 36.04
N ASN A 21 -19.85 -3.61 34.99
CA ASN A 21 -18.63 -2.79 35.07
C ASN A 21 -18.92 -1.30 34.98
N LEU A 22 -20.10 -0.91 34.51
CA LEU A 22 -20.49 0.49 34.38
C LEU A 22 -21.10 1.03 35.68
N PRO A 23 -20.71 2.24 36.12
CA PRO A 23 -21.33 2.89 37.25
C PRO A 23 -22.77 3.28 36.95
N ASP A 24 -23.57 3.45 38.01
CA ASP A 24 -24.92 3.99 37.85
C ASP A 24 -24.83 5.50 37.59
N ILE A 25 -25.41 5.94 36.49
CA ILE A 25 -25.53 7.38 36.17
C ILE A 25 -26.93 7.84 36.66
N SER A 26 -26.97 8.54 37.78
CA SER A 26 -28.16 9.09 38.36
C SER A 26 -28.03 10.61 38.58
N GLY A 27 -29.13 11.34 38.41
CA GLY A 27 -29.14 12.79 38.59
C GLY A 27 -28.67 13.55 37.33
N ASN A 28 -27.93 14.65 37.51
CA ASN A 28 -27.34 15.43 36.42
C ASN A 28 -25.85 15.08 36.25
N PRO A 29 -25.50 14.10 35.40
CA PRO A 29 -24.11 13.73 35.18
C PRO A 29 -23.32 14.85 34.54
N THR A 30 -22.04 14.92 34.91
CA THR A 30 -21.11 15.80 34.23
C THR A 30 -20.81 15.28 32.81
N LYS A 31 -20.35 16.16 31.93
CA LYS A 31 -19.94 15.74 30.59
C LYS A 31 -18.82 14.67 30.64
N GLU A 32 -17.88 14.79 31.57
CA GLU A 32 -16.79 13.83 31.76
C GLU A 32 -17.28 12.44 32.18
N GLU A 33 -18.34 12.36 32.98
CA GLU A 33 -18.97 11.08 33.34
C GLU A 33 -19.68 10.46 32.16
N LEU A 34 -20.38 11.25 31.35
CA LEU A 34 -21.04 10.78 30.12
C LEU A 34 -20.02 10.32 29.09
N ASP A 35 -18.93 11.09 28.88
CA ASP A 35 -17.88 10.72 27.94
C ASP A 35 -17.23 9.39 28.32
N ARG A 36 -16.88 9.16 29.59
CA ARG A 36 -16.33 7.88 30.06
C ARG A 36 -17.31 6.72 29.88
N TYR A 37 -18.57 6.96 30.10
CA TYR A 37 -19.60 5.95 29.93
C TYR A 37 -19.77 5.57 28.48
N TYR A 38 -19.81 6.57 27.60
CA TYR A 38 -19.85 6.40 26.15
C TYR A 38 -18.61 5.66 25.62
N GLU A 39 -17.41 6.07 26.06
CA GLU A 39 -16.16 5.40 25.68
C GLU A 39 -16.14 3.92 26.08
N ALA A 40 -16.64 3.59 27.26
CA ALA A 40 -16.74 2.21 27.72
C ALA A 40 -17.69 1.36 26.86
N ILE A 41 -18.82 1.90 26.44
CA ILE A 41 -19.75 1.23 25.52
C ILE A 41 -19.12 1.12 24.13
N LEU A 42 -18.54 2.23 23.63
CA LEU A 42 -17.92 2.29 22.30
C LEU A 42 -16.77 1.28 22.18
N SER A 43 -15.96 1.10 23.23
CA SER A 43 -14.83 0.16 23.22
C SER A 43 -15.22 -1.30 22.92
N VAL A 44 -16.48 -1.65 23.15
CA VAL A 44 -17.02 -3.01 22.89
C VAL A 44 -17.57 -3.13 21.47
N PHE A 45 -18.16 -2.06 20.93
CA PHE A 45 -18.83 -2.07 19.64
C PHE A 45 -18.05 -1.37 18.54
N GLN A 46 -16.92 -0.76 18.89
CA GLN A 46 -16.11 -0.03 17.94
C GLN A 46 -15.73 -0.91 16.76
N GLN A 47 -16.08 -0.44 15.56
CA GLN A 47 -15.72 -1.07 14.31
C GLN A 47 -14.30 -0.65 13.91
N ASP A 48 -13.62 -1.54 13.20
CA ASP A 48 -12.32 -1.24 12.58
C ASP A 48 -12.55 -0.46 11.28
N PHE A 49 -12.57 0.87 11.38
CA PHE A 49 -12.74 1.74 10.23
C PHE A 49 -11.47 1.78 9.40
N MET A 50 -11.61 1.51 8.12
CA MET A 50 -10.53 1.72 7.16
C MET A 50 -10.29 3.22 6.99
N GLY A 51 -9.09 3.69 7.32
CA GLY A 51 -8.71 5.07 7.08
C GLY A 51 -8.78 5.43 5.58
N PRO A 52 -9.02 6.70 5.23
CA PRO A 52 -9.08 7.13 3.83
C PRO A 52 -7.75 6.95 3.10
N GLN A 53 -6.64 6.78 3.83
CA GLN A 53 -5.31 6.66 3.26
C GLN A 53 -5.16 5.45 2.34
N GLU A 54 -5.71 4.29 2.71
CA GLU A 54 -5.67 3.10 1.86
C GLU A 54 -6.40 3.30 0.54
N LEU A 55 -7.56 3.99 0.58
CA LEU A 55 -8.29 4.33 -0.64
C LEU A 55 -7.50 5.34 -1.49
N ILE A 56 -6.91 6.36 -0.86
CA ILE A 56 -6.10 7.37 -1.53
C ILE A 56 -4.90 6.70 -2.20
N ASP A 57 -4.20 5.80 -1.51
CA ASP A 57 -3.05 5.09 -2.03
C ASP A 57 -3.46 4.14 -3.17
N LYS A 58 -4.58 3.45 -3.03
CA LYS A 58 -5.15 2.64 -4.11
C LYS A 58 -5.51 3.48 -5.33
N LEU A 59 -6.11 4.64 -5.13
CA LEU A 59 -6.47 5.55 -6.22
C LEU A 59 -5.22 6.16 -6.87
N LYS A 60 -4.20 6.54 -6.10
CA LYS A 60 -2.90 6.98 -6.62
C LYS A 60 -2.23 5.87 -7.44
N PHE A 61 -2.18 4.66 -6.90
CA PHE A 61 -1.59 3.51 -7.58
C PHE A 61 -2.34 3.16 -8.89
N GLN A 62 -3.66 3.25 -8.88
CA GLN A 62 -4.50 3.01 -10.06
C GLN A 62 -4.53 4.19 -11.02
N SER A 63 -4.29 5.40 -10.54
CA SER A 63 -4.36 6.64 -11.33
C SER A 63 -3.01 7.13 -11.83
N ILE A 64 -2.01 6.25 -11.83
CA ILE A 64 -0.71 6.54 -12.43
C ILE A 64 -0.92 7.01 -13.87
N GLY A 65 -0.74 8.30 -14.07
CA GLY A 65 -0.93 8.91 -15.37
C GLY A 65 -2.41 9.06 -15.78
N SER A 66 -3.14 9.93 -15.12
CA SER A 66 -4.47 10.37 -15.55
C SER A 66 -4.42 11.79 -16.10
N PRO A 67 -5.06 12.10 -17.25
CA PRO A 67 -5.14 13.47 -17.73
C PRO A 67 -6.01 14.38 -16.86
N ASP A 68 -6.85 13.80 -15.98
CA ASP A 68 -7.70 14.57 -15.06
C ASP A 68 -6.96 15.01 -13.77
N ILE A 69 -5.71 14.60 -13.59
CA ILE A 69 -4.91 14.97 -12.42
C ILE A 69 -4.08 16.21 -12.76
N GLU A 70 -4.19 17.25 -11.95
CA GLU A 70 -3.46 18.52 -12.16
C GLU A 70 -1.94 18.34 -12.05
N GLU A 71 -1.46 17.38 -11.24
CA GLU A 71 -0.03 17.11 -11.09
C GLU A 71 0.53 16.47 -12.38
N PRO A 72 1.46 17.16 -13.10
CA PRO A 72 1.98 16.70 -14.39
C PRO A 72 2.60 15.29 -14.37
N ARG A 73 3.12 14.87 -13.22
CA ARG A 73 3.75 13.56 -13.01
C ARG A 73 2.77 12.41 -13.22
N TYR A 74 1.52 12.60 -12.80
CA TYR A 74 0.48 11.58 -12.91
C TYR A 74 -0.34 11.68 -14.21
N GLN A 75 -0.01 12.62 -15.10
CA GLN A 75 -0.61 12.68 -16.42
C GLN A 75 0.02 11.64 -17.36
N PHE A 76 -0.77 11.00 -18.19
CA PHE A 76 -0.25 10.09 -19.21
C PHE A 76 0.57 10.83 -20.24
N LYS A 77 1.72 10.28 -20.58
CA LYS A 77 2.63 10.76 -21.64
C LYS A 77 2.70 9.74 -22.77
N GLU A 78 3.33 10.12 -23.86
CA GLU A 78 3.42 9.28 -25.07
C GLU A 78 4.12 7.94 -24.83
N ASN A 79 5.13 7.92 -23.96
CA ASN A 79 5.92 6.75 -23.66
C ASN A 79 5.67 6.29 -22.21
N LEU A 80 5.62 4.98 -22.02
CA LEU A 80 5.51 4.34 -20.72
C LEU A 80 6.78 3.55 -20.46
N ASN A 81 7.48 3.88 -19.37
CA ASN A 81 8.66 3.18 -18.91
C ASN A 81 8.42 2.63 -17.50
N VAL A 82 8.67 1.36 -17.32
CA VAL A 82 8.50 0.65 -16.05
C VAL A 82 9.85 0.06 -15.63
N LEU A 83 10.42 0.57 -14.56
CA LEU A 83 11.66 0.05 -13.98
C LEU A 83 11.33 -0.70 -12.68
N VAL A 84 11.62 -1.99 -12.65
CA VAL A 84 11.56 -2.79 -11.43
C VAL A 84 12.94 -2.79 -10.78
N ILE A 85 12.99 -2.45 -9.50
CA ILE A 85 14.19 -2.51 -8.64
C ILE A 85 13.95 -3.62 -7.63
N LEU A 86 14.66 -4.73 -7.76
CA LEU A 86 14.48 -5.92 -6.94
C LEU A 86 15.65 -6.06 -5.96
N ASP A 87 15.29 -6.16 -4.70
CA ASP A 87 16.22 -6.54 -3.64
C ASP A 87 16.75 -7.96 -3.87
N ALA A 88 18.08 -8.08 -3.88
CA ALA A 88 18.76 -9.36 -3.93
C ALA A 88 19.75 -9.50 -2.76
N SER A 89 19.46 -8.85 -1.64
CA SER A 89 20.18 -9.05 -0.38
C SER A 89 19.92 -10.44 0.20
N GLY A 90 20.74 -10.84 1.15
CA GLY A 90 20.73 -12.19 1.71
C GLY A 90 19.38 -12.60 2.32
N SER A 91 18.63 -11.66 2.88
CA SER A 91 17.30 -11.91 3.48
C SER A 91 16.25 -12.39 2.47
N MET A 92 16.38 -12.02 1.19
CA MET A 92 15.52 -12.53 0.11
C MET A 92 15.69 -14.04 -0.13
N GLY A 93 16.75 -14.65 0.42
CA GLY A 93 16.95 -16.11 0.46
C GLY A 93 16.12 -16.83 1.52
N ASN A 94 15.50 -16.12 2.45
CA ASN A 94 14.66 -16.71 3.49
C ASN A 94 13.42 -17.38 2.88
N MET A 95 13.00 -18.47 3.53
CA MET A 95 11.81 -19.21 3.11
C MET A 95 10.54 -18.43 3.43
N GLU A 96 9.64 -18.41 2.47
CA GLU A 96 8.26 -17.96 2.61
C GLU A 96 7.35 -19.09 2.13
N GLY A 97 6.72 -19.78 3.06
CA GLY A 97 5.99 -21.00 2.74
C GLY A 97 6.90 -22.07 2.14
N ASN A 98 6.62 -22.49 0.90
CA ASN A 98 7.34 -23.58 0.23
C ASN A 98 8.49 -23.09 -0.68
N GLN A 99 8.75 -21.80 -0.74
CA GLN A 99 9.78 -21.21 -1.60
C GLN A 99 10.50 -20.05 -0.91
N THR A 100 11.58 -19.56 -1.52
CA THR A 100 12.26 -18.36 -1.02
C THR A 100 11.49 -17.09 -1.41
N ARG A 101 11.66 -16.02 -0.63
CA ARG A 101 11.13 -14.68 -0.98
C ARG A 101 11.57 -14.25 -2.37
N MET A 102 12.82 -14.52 -2.74
CA MET A 102 13.35 -14.25 -4.07
C MET A 102 12.55 -14.98 -5.16
N ASN A 103 12.24 -16.27 -4.99
CA ASN A 103 11.47 -17.00 -5.98
C ASN A 103 10.05 -16.47 -6.10
N ALA A 104 9.40 -16.17 -4.97
CA ALA A 104 8.09 -15.54 -4.96
C ALA A 104 8.09 -14.19 -5.68
N ALA A 105 9.09 -13.35 -5.42
CA ALA A 105 9.26 -12.05 -6.09
C ALA A 105 9.50 -12.21 -7.60
N LYS A 106 10.34 -13.17 -8.00
CA LYS A 106 10.60 -13.47 -9.42
C LYS A 106 9.33 -13.89 -10.17
N ASN A 107 8.55 -14.79 -9.58
CA ASN A 107 7.29 -15.24 -10.17
C ASN A 107 6.32 -14.06 -10.36
N ALA A 108 6.10 -13.28 -9.29
CA ALA A 108 5.20 -12.14 -9.32
C ALA A 108 5.63 -11.06 -10.32
N ILE A 109 6.93 -10.73 -10.38
CA ILE A 109 7.48 -9.78 -11.34
C ILE A 109 7.31 -10.29 -12.78
N THR A 110 7.57 -11.57 -13.01
CA THR A 110 7.40 -12.18 -14.36
C THR A 110 5.96 -12.06 -14.85
N GLU A 111 4.99 -12.39 -14.02
CA GLU A 111 3.57 -12.27 -14.39
C GLU A 111 3.15 -10.80 -14.55
N PHE A 112 3.69 -9.90 -13.72
CA PHE A 112 3.45 -8.47 -13.84
C PHE A 112 3.91 -7.93 -15.19
N VAL A 113 5.16 -8.18 -15.58
CA VAL A 113 5.72 -7.60 -16.81
C VAL A 113 5.09 -8.20 -18.07
N LYS A 114 4.64 -9.46 -18.02
CA LYS A 114 3.84 -10.07 -19.10
C LYS A 114 2.50 -9.36 -19.34
N GLY A 115 1.92 -8.80 -18.28
CA GLY A 115 0.65 -8.08 -18.34
C GLY A 115 0.78 -6.61 -18.80
N LEU A 116 2.00 -6.08 -18.95
CA LEU A 116 2.21 -4.73 -19.42
C LEU A 116 1.88 -4.60 -20.93
N PRO A 117 1.46 -3.40 -21.39
CA PRO A 117 1.31 -3.13 -22.81
C PRO A 117 2.62 -3.39 -23.59
N THR A 118 2.52 -3.92 -24.78
CA THR A 118 3.68 -4.21 -25.65
C THR A 118 4.48 -2.97 -26.01
N GLU A 119 3.85 -1.80 -25.92
CA GLU A 119 4.44 -0.48 -26.18
C GLU A 119 5.23 0.08 -24.99
N ALA A 120 5.12 -0.55 -23.82
CA ALA A 120 5.86 -0.15 -22.62
C ALA A 120 7.30 -0.63 -22.70
N ASN A 121 8.25 0.24 -22.29
CA ASN A 121 9.59 -0.20 -22.00
C ASN A 121 9.67 -0.76 -20.57
N VAL A 122 10.34 -1.88 -20.41
CA VAL A 122 10.57 -2.54 -19.14
C VAL A 122 12.05 -2.57 -18.83
N GLY A 123 12.41 -2.29 -17.60
CA GLY A 123 13.76 -2.43 -17.09
C GLY A 123 13.77 -3.24 -15.79
N LEU A 124 14.86 -3.93 -15.50
CA LEU A 124 15.05 -4.65 -14.25
C LEU A 124 16.45 -4.37 -13.69
N ARG A 125 16.47 -3.76 -12.52
CA ARG A 125 17.67 -3.54 -11.71
C ARG A 125 17.63 -4.42 -10.47
N ILE A 126 18.79 -4.97 -10.10
CA ILE A 126 18.96 -5.66 -8.81
C ILE A 126 20.00 -4.93 -7.97
N TYR A 127 19.99 -5.17 -6.66
CA TYR A 127 20.99 -4.65 -5.74
C TYR A 127 21.24 -5.64 -4.59
N GLY A 128 22.41 -5.53 -3.95
CA GLY A 128 22.79 -6.40 -2.84
C GLY A 128 23.11 -7.86 -3.25
N HIS A 129 23.31 -8.10 -4.53
CA HIS A 129 23.50 -9.43 -5.12
C HIS A 129 24.95 -9.94 -5.08
N GLN A 130 25.87 -9.17 -4.46
CA GLN A 130 27.27 -9.58 -4.32
C GLN A 130 27.66 -9.68 -2.83
N GLY A 131 28.68 -10.47 -2.54
CA GLY A 131 29.16 -10.71 -1.19
C GLY A 131 28.39 -11.83 -0.49
N THR A 132 28.54 -11.90 0.84
CA THR A 132 27.97 -12.99 1.67
C THR A 132 27.14 -12.48 2.86
N GLY A 133 26.95 -11.17 2.99
CA GLY A 133 26.36 -10.57 4.19
C GLY A 133 27.33 -10.46 5.37
N SER A 134 28.60 -10.87 5.20
CA SER A 134 29.66 -10.70 6.20
C SER A 134 30.16 -9.26 6.23
N ASN A 135 30.62 -8.79 7.41
CA ASN A 135 31.27 -7.49 7.53
C ASN A 135 32.55 -7.38 6.68
N ALA A 136 33.22 -8.51 6.41
CA ALA A 136 34.45 -8.55 5.64
C ALA A 136 34.26 -8.13 4.17
N ASP A 137 33.08 -8.35 3.63
CA ASP A 137 32.70 -8.02 2.23
C ASP A 137 31.56 -6.98 2.14
N LYS A 138 31.26 -6.29 3.24
CA LYS A 138 30.21 -5.26 3.28
C LYS A 138 30.41 -4.20 2.18
N ALA A 139 31.65 -3.72 1.98
CA ALA A 139 31.95 -2.72 0.97
C ALA A 139 31.66 -3.20 -0.46
N LEU A 140 31.98 -4.47 -0.76
CA LEU A 140 31.66 -5.09 -2.05
C LEU A 140 30.14 -5.15 -2.26
N SER A 141 29.43 -5.65 -1.27
CA SER A 141 27.97 -5.78 -1.33
C SER A 141 27.28 -4.42 -1.43
N CYS A 142 27.67 -3.46 -0.60
CA CYS A 142 27.10 -2.11 -0.59
C CYS A 142 27.44 -1.26 -1.84
N SER A 143 28.33 -1.73 -2.69
CA SER A 143 28.61 -1.17 -4.03
C SER A 143 27.92 -1.96 -5.16
N SER A 144 27.14 -2.99 -4.83
CA SER A 144 26.54 -3.86 -5.83
C SER A 144 25.12 -3.43 -6.21
N SER A 145 24.99 -2.86 -7.39
CA SER A 145 23.72 -2.59 -8.05
C SER A 145 23.90 -2.73 -9.56
N GLU A 146 23.05 -3.49 -10.22
CA GLU A 146 23.20 -3.84 -11.64
C GLU A 146 21.86 -3.74 -12.38
N LEU A 147 21.88 -3.09 -13.54
CA LEU A 147 20.76 -3.11 -14.49
C LEU A 147 20.87 -4.37 -15.33
N ILE A 148 20.21 -5.44 -14.91
CA ILE A 148 20.32 -6.77 -15.54
C ILE A 148 19.43 -6.93 -16.77
N TYR A 149 18.40 -6.07 -16.91
CA TYR A 149 17.58 -5.93 -18.12
C TYR A 149 17.42 -4.44 -18.42
N PRO A 150 18.10 -3.92 -19.46
CA PRO A 150 17.98 -2.50 -19.82
C PRO A 150 16.58 -2.14 -20.27
N LEU A 151 16.18 -0.87 -20.02
CA LEU A 151 14.85 -0.37 -20.45
C LEU A 151 14.67 -0.55 -21.97
N SER A 152 13.81 -1.46 -22.34
CA SER A 152 13.49 -1.83 -23.72
C SER A 152 12.12 -2.48 -23.80
N SER A 153 11.60 -2.71 -24.99
CA SER A 153 10.41 -3.54 -25.19
C SER A 153 10.61 -4.91 -24.55
N TYR A 154 9.56 -5.40 -23.90
CA TYR A 154 9.63 -6.68 -23.19
C TYR A 154 9.84 -7.86 -24.15
N ASP A 155 10.89 -8.61 -23.90
CA ASP A 155 11.16 -9.92 -24.50
C ASP A 155 11.23 -10.98 -23.40
N ALA A 156 10.32 -11.96 -23.45
CA ALA A 156 10.15 -12.91 -22.35
C ALA A 156 11.41 -13.74 -22.09
N ALA A 157 12.09 -14.23 -23.14
CA ALA A 157 13.26 -15.09 -22.98
C ALA A 157 14.44 -14.33 -22.40
N SER A 158 14.71 -13.12 -22.91
CA SER A 158 15.79 -12.25 -22.43
C SER A 158 15.51 -11.75 -21.00
N PHE A 159 14.26 -11.47 -20.66
CA PHE A 159 13.87 -11.06 -19.31
C PHE A 159 14.05 -12.18 -18.30
N GLU A 160 13.59 -13.41 -18.62
CA GLU A 160 13.77 -14.59 -17.79
C GLU A 160 15.25 -14.92 -17.58
N GLN A 161 16.04 -14.85 -18.63
CA GLN A 161 17.50 -15.00 -18.52
C GLN A 161 18.14 -13.93 -17.62
N ALA A 162 17.72 -12.67 -17.75
CA ALA A 162 18.18 -11.61 -16.88
C ALA A 162 17.76 -11.85 -15.41
N LEU A 163 16.49 -12.17 -15.19
CA LEU A 163 15.94 -12.40 -13.85
C LEU A 163 16.60 -13.59 -13.14
N SER A 164 17.12 -14.58 -13.90
CA SER A 164 17.86 -15.70 -13.32
C SER A 164 19.13 -15.28 -12.59
N LYS A 165 19.73 -14.13 -12.93
CA LYS A 165 20.92 -13.56 -12.27
C LYS A 165 20.62 -13.01 -10.87
N ALA A 166 19.37 -12.67 -10.58
CA ALA A 166 18.96 -12.19 -9.26
C ALA A 166 19.09 -13.34 -8.23
N THR A 167 20.20 -13.35 -7.51
CA THR A 167 20.51 -14.36 -6.49
C THR A 167 20.73 -13.67 -5.15
N PRO A 168 20.04 -14.08 -4.09
CA PRO A 168 20.23 -13.49 -2.76
C PRO A 168 21.65 -13.67 -2.25
N ALA A 169 22.29 -12.57 -1.81
CA ALA A 169 23.67 -12.66 -1.35
C ALA A 169 23.99 -11.75 -0.16
N GLY A 170 24.13 -10.46 -0.36
CA GLY A 170 24.84 -9.58 0.55
C GLY A 170 23.95 -8.64 1.38
N TRP A 171 24.41 -7.41 1.52
CA TRP A 171 23.78 -6.30 2.24
C TRP A 171 22.77 -5.57 1.36
N THR A 172 22.05 -4.61 1.91
CA THR A 172 20.87 -3.95 1.27
C THR A 172 21.19 -2.47 0.93
N PRO A 173 21.85 -2.13 -0.19
CA PRO A 173 22.20 -0.76 -0.60
C PRO A 173 21.05 -0.05 -1.34
N ILE A 174 19.97 0.31 -0.63
CA ILE A 174 18.79 0.93 -1.26
C ILE A 174 19.13 2.29 -1.89
N SER A 175 19.93 3.13 -1.21
CA SER A 175 20.31 4.46 -1.74
C SER A 175 21.06 4.35 -3.06
N LEU A 176 21.98 3.39 -3.16
CA LEU A 176 22.70 3.13 -4.41
C LEU A 176 21.73 2.71 -5.51
N ALA A 177 20.82 1.79 -5.21
CA ALA A 177 19.84 1.30 -6.20
C ALA A 177 18.97 2.42 -6.77
N LEU A 178 18.51 3.35 -5.92
CA LEU A 178 17.72 4.52 -6.35
C LEU A 178 18.55 5.51 -7.16
N THR A 179 19.79 5.75 -6.76
CA THR A 179 20.72 6.64 -7.50
C THR A 179 21.04 6.09 -8.89
N GLU A 180 21.27 4.80 -9.00
CA GLU A 180 21.52 4.15 -10.28
C GLU A 180 20.25 4.07 -11.14
N ALA A 181 19.06 3.88 -10.54
CA ALA A 181 17.78 3.94 -11.24
C ALA A 181 17.52 5.32 -11.88
N GLN A 182 17.94 6.41 -11.23
CA GLN A 182 17.89 7.73 -11.81
C GLN A 182 18.76 7.83 -13.08
N LYS A 183 19.92 7.20 -13.07
CA LYS A 183 20.81 7.17 -14.26
C LYS A 183 20.21 6.32 -15.38
N ASP A 184 19.62 5.16 -15.04
CA ASP A 184 18.96 4.28 -16.01
C ASP A 184 17.84 4.99 -16.76
N LEU A 185 17.09 5.85 -16.05
CA LEU A 185 15.97 6.60 -16.61
C LEU A 185 16.35 7.98 -17.15
N SER A 186 17.63 8.37 -17.10
CA SER A 186 18.08 9.74 -17.46
C SER A 186 17.75 10.18 -18.89
N ALA A 187 17.64 9.22 -19.82
CA ALA A 187 17.23 9.48 -21.21
C ALA A 187 15.71 9.68 -21.35
N PHE A 188 14.92 9.32 -20.35
CA PHE A 188 13.45 9.32 -20.40
C PHE A 188 12.91 10.49 -19.57
N LYS A 189 13.08 11.71 -20.09
CA LYS A 189 12.59 12.93 -19.42
C LYS A 189 11.08 12.91 -19.20
N GLY A 190 10.63 13.41 -18.06
CA GLY A 190 9.23 13.39 -17.64
C GLY A 190 8.27 14.20 -18.50
N ASP A 191 8.76 15.05 -19.39
CA ASP A 191 7.92 15.84 -20.32
C ASP A 191 7.17 14.95 -21.33
N THR A 192 7.83 13.90 -21.82
CA THR A 192 7.28 12.99 -22.83
C THR A 192 7.17 11.53 -22.36
N ASN A 193 7.60 11.26 -21.13
CA ASN A 193 7.63 9.91 -20.57
C ASN A 193 6.87 9.83 -19.25
N THR A 194 6.04 8.82 -19.12
CA THR A 194 5.51 8.34 -17.84
C THR A 194 6.50 7.31 -17.31
N ASN A 195 7.29 7.69 -16.31
CA ASN A 195 8.29 6.84 -15.70
C ASN A 195 7.76 6.25 -14.38
N ILE A 196 7.70 4.95 -14.28
CA ILE A 196 7.20 4.25 -13.10
C ILE A 196 8.31 3.37 -12.54
N ILE A 197 8.54 3.49 -11.23
CA ILE A 197 9.51 2.67 -10.51
C ILE A 197 8.75 1.81 -9.49
N TYR A 198 9.00 0.50 -9.53
CA TYR A 198 8.59 -0.44 -8.50
C TYR A 198 9.82 -0.91 -7.73
N LEU A 199 9.94 -0.49 -6.47
CA LEU A 199 10.96 -1.00 -5.55
C LEU A 199 10.36 -2.13 -4.72
N VAL A 200 10.90 -3.34 -4.87
CA VAL A 200 10.52 -4.52 -4.09
C VAL A 200 11.66 -4.85 -3.14
N SER A 201 11.41 -4.79 -1.84
CA SER A 201 12.40 -5.06 -0.79
C SER A 201 11.77 -5.79 0.39
N ASP A 202 12.55 -6.63 1.06
CA ASP A 202 12.15 -7.35 2.28
C ASP A 202 12.78 -6.83 3.57
N GLY A 203 13.49 -5.68 3.49
CA GLY A 203 14.21 -5.16 4.64
C GLY A 203 14.54 -3.67 4.60
N ILE A 204 15.29 -3.25 5.62
CA ILE A 204 15.88 -1.92 5.72
C ILE A 204 17.18 -1.84 4.93
N SER A 205 17.59 -0.62 4.58
CA SER A 205 18.96 -0.41 4.13
C SER A 205 19.95 -0.75 5.25
N THR A 206 20.98 -1.50 4.90
CA THR A 206 22.01 -1.97 5.85
C THR A 206 23.42 -1.48 5.51
N CYS A 207 23.52 -0.58 4.53
CA CYS A 207 24.79 -0.06 4.01
C CYS A 207 25.22 1.28 4.59
N ASP A 208 24.68 1.67 5.75
CA ASP A 208 24.96 2.95 6.43
C ASP A 208 24.69 4.17 5.50
N ASP A 209 23.70 4.04 4.64
CA ASP A 209 23.29 5.01 3.63
C ASP A 209 21.99 5.76 4.04
N GLN A 210 21.51 6.67 3.20
CA GLN A 210 20.35 7.51 3.47
C GLN A 210 19.26 7.30 2.39
N PRO A 211 18.49 6.20 2.45
CA PRO A 211 17.55 5.84 1.39
C PRO A 211 16.39 6.84 1.24
N VAL A 212 15.97 7.52 2.30
CA VAL A 212 14.94 8.57 2.23
C VAL A 212 15.43 9.78 1.43
N GLU A 213 16.69 10.21 1.64
CA GLU A 213 17.28 11.32 0.87
C GLU A 213 17.52 10.94 -0.59
N ALA A 214 17.95 9.70 -0.85
CA ALA A 214 18.09 9.19 -2.21
C ALA A 214 16.74 9.12 -2.93
N ALA A 215 15.69 8.68 -2.26
CA ALA A 215 14.32 8.66 -2.78
C ALA A 215 13.83 10.09 -3.11
N LYS A 216 14.08 11.05 -2.22
CA LYS A 216 13.73 12.46 -2.44
C LYS A 216 14.50 13.09 -3.60
N ALA A 217 15.79 12.76 -3.74
CA ALA A 217 16.60 13.22 -4.87
C ALA A 217 16.08 12.67 -6.21
N LEU A 218 15.73 11.38 -6.23
CA LEU A 218 15.11 10.72 -7.38
C LEU A 218 13.76 11.38 -7.75
N TYR A 219 12.92 11.63 -6.75
CA TYR A 219 11.62 12.29 -6.93
C TYR A 219 11.74 13.68 -7.56
N ASN A 220 12.73 14.47 -7.13
CA ASN A 220 12.95 15.84 -7.61
C ASN A 220 13.76 15.93 -8.92
N SER A 221 14.08 14.79 -9.52
CA SER A 221 14.82 14.75 -10.78
C SER A 221 13.95 15.06 -11.99
N ASP A 222 14.58 15.37 -13.12
CA ASP A 222 13.92 15.71 -14.37
C ASP A 222 13.24 14.53 -15.08
N ILE A 223 13.44 13.30 -14.59
CA ILE A 223 12.69 12.12 -15.03
C ILE A 223 11.29 12.04 -14.43
N THR A 224 10.99 12.84 -13.41
CA THR A 224 9.69 12.95 -12.71
C THR A 224 9.04 11.58 -12.45
N PRO A 225 9.70 10.65 -11.76
CA PRO A 225 9.22 9.29 -11.64
C PRO A 225 8.05 9.19 -10.67
N ILE A 226 7.17 8.23 -10.91
CA ILE A 226 6.19 7.73 -9.94
C ILE A 226 6.83 6.55 -9.24
N VAL A 227 6.95 6.62 -7.91
CA VAL A 227 7.66 5.60 -7.13
C VAL A 227 6.67 4.79 -6.31
N ASN A 228 6.59 3.49 -6.59
CA ASN A 228 5.80 2.52 -5.85
C ASN A 228 6.73 1.61 -5.05
N ILE A 229 6.58 1.59 -3.75
CA ILE A 229 7.41 0.81 -2.84
C ILE A 229 6.60 -0.36 -2.29
N ILE A 230 7.12 -1.56 -2.45
CA ILE A 230 6.50 -2.80 -2.00
C ILE A 230 7.41 -3.44 -0.96
N GLY A 231 6.93 -3.48 0.28
CA GLY A 231 7.59 -4.18 1.39
C GLY A 231 7.15 -5.63 1.44
N PHE A 232 8.01 -6.55 1.02
CA PHE A 232 7.71 -7.97 0.95
C PHE A 232 8.13 -8.68 2.24
N ASN A 233 7.15 -9.01 3.08
CA ASN A 233 7.35 -9.65 4.39
C ASN A 233 8.37 -8.92 5.29
N VAL A 234 8.27 -7.60 5.30
CA VAL A 234 9.19 -6.69 6.00
C VAL A 234 8.81 -6.58 7.47
N ASN A 235 9.80 -6.56 8.34
CA ASN A 235 9.58 -6.30 9.76
C ASN A 235 9.15 -4.84 10.01
N HIS A 236 8.76 -4.53 11.25
CA HIS A 236 8.24 -3.21 11.61
C HIS A 236 9.21 -2.05 11.30
N GLU A 237 10.49 -2.23 11.54
CA GLU A 237 11.51 -1.21 11.29
C GLU A 237 11.67 -0.93 9.80
N GLY A 238 11.74 -1.99 9.00
CA GLY A 238 11.79 -1.88 7.53
C GLY A 238 10.53 -1.25 6.96
N GLN A 239 9.34 -1.60 7.47
CA GLN A 239 8.09 -0.97 7.06
C GLN A 239 8.15 0.54 7.28
N LYS A 240 8.61 0.98 8.45
CA LYS A 240 8.76 2.41 8.75
C LYS A 240 9.69 3.12 7.77
N GLN A 241 10.86 2.58 7.49
CA GLN A 241 11.81 3.17 6.54
C GLN A 241 11.21 3.26 5.13
N LEU A 242 10.60 2.16 4.63
CA LEU A 242 9.98 2.14 3.31
C LEU A 242 8.77 3.09 3.20
N GLN A 243 7.99 3.26 4.27
CA GLN A 243 6.92 4.25 4.36
C GLN A 243 7.46 5.70 4.31
N GLU A 244 8.56 5.98 5.01
CA GLU A 244 9.21 7.29 4.98
C GLU A 244 9.75 7.61 3.58
N MET A 245 10.30 6.63 2.87
CA MET A 245 10.73 6.79 1.47
C MET A 245 9.54 7.04 0.54
N ALA A 246 8.45 6.29 0.68
CA ALA A 246 7.22 6.50 -0.10
C ALA A 246 6.65 7.90 0.14
N LYS A 247 6.61 8.35 1.40
CA LYS A 247 6.19 9.70 1.76
C LYS A 247 7.10 10.78 1.14
N ALA A 248 8.41 10.56 1.12
CA ALA A 248 9.38 11.50 0.55
C ALA A 248 9.28 11.63 -0.97
N THR A 249 8.69 10.64 -1.65
CA THR A 249 8.44 10.63 -3.09
C THR A 249 6.98 10.92 -3.46
N GLU A 250 6.13 11.26 -2.49
CA GLU A 250 4.66 11.33 -2.68
C GLU A 250 4.09 10.07 -3.38
N GLY A 251 4.84 8.98 -3.26
CA GLY A 251 4.55 7.68 -3.85
C GLY A 251 3.66 6.81 -2.97
N THR A 252 3.58 5.53 -3.32
CA THR A 252 2.80 4.57 -2.53
C THR A 252 3.72 3.60 -1.79
N TYR A 253 3.27 3.16 -0.63
CA TYR A 253 3.85 2.02 0.08
C TYR A 253 2.78 0.93 0.23
N LYS A 254 3.16 -0.30 -0.05
CA LYS A 254 2.31 -1.46 0.21
C LYS A 254 3.09 -2.56 0.89
N TYR A 255 2.57 -3.03 2.01
CA TYR A 255 3.04 -4.26 2.64
C TYR A 255 2.36 -5.46 1.98
N VAL A 256 3.14 -6.48 1.66
CA VAL A 256 2.66 -7.78 1.15
C VAL A 256 3.35 -8.89 1.92
N SER A 257 2.60 -9.91 2.31
CA SER A 257 3.10 -11.00 3.17
C SER A 257 3.54 -12.25 2.42
N ASP A 258 3.07 -12.42 1.18
CA ASP A 258 3.23 -13.64 0.39
C ASP A 258 3.22 -13.35 -1.11
N GLU A 259 3.50 -14.37 -1.93
CA GLU A 259 3.51 -14.26 -3.39
C GLU A 259 2.16 -13.81 -3.93
N GLN A 260 1.05 -14.32 -3.40
CA GLN A 260 -0.28 -14.01 -3.90
C GLN A 260 -0.60 -12.52 -3.70
N SER A 261 -0.36 -11.98 -2.51
CA SER A 261 -0.59 -10.56 -2.23
C SER A 261 0.33 -9.65 -3.04
N LEU A 262 1.58 -10.07 -3.29
CA LEU A 262 2.49 -9.37 -4.19
C LEU A 262 1.97 -9.38 -5.64
N GLN A 263 1.52 -10.54 -6.12
CA GLN A 263 0.95 -10.71 -7.46
C GLN A 263 -0.31 -9.87 -7.66
N GLU A 264 -1.23 -9.92 -6.70
CA GLU A 264 -2.48 -9.13 -6.74
C GLU A 264 -2.17 -7.64 -6.82
N HIS A 265 -1.20 -7.17 -6.03
CA HIS A 265 -0.81 -5.78 -6.03
C HIS A 265 -0.15 -5.32 -7.35
N LEU A 266 0.75 -6.13 -7.89
CA LEU A 266 1.37 -5.87 -9.20
C LEU A 266 0.33 -5.96 -10.35
N ASN A 267 -0.65 -6.84 -10.25
CA ASN A 267 -1.74 -6.93 -11.23
C ASN A 267 -2.66 -5.69 -11.23
N GLU A 268 -2.78 -4.99 -10.11
CA GLU A 268 -3.46 -3.69 -10.09
C GLU A 268 -2.70 -2.65 -10.96
N ALA A 269 -1.38 -2.71 -10.98
CA ALA A 269 -0.56 -1.88 -11.85
C ALA A 269 -0.81 -2.16 -13.34
N ASN A 270 -1.02 -3.41 -13.72
CA ASN A 270 -1.37 -3.77 -15.09
C ASN A 270 -2.68 -3.13 -15.56
N LYS A 271 -3.67 -2.99 -14.67
CA LYS A 271 -4.91 -2.27 -14.99
C LYS A 271 -4.64 -0.79 -15.32
N VAL A 272 -3.64 -0.20 -14.69
CA VAL A 272 -3.23 1.19 -14.97
C VAL A 272 -2.51 1.27 -16.31
N ALA A 273 -1.60 0.36 -16.58
CA ALA A 273 -0.90 0.28 -17.86
C ALA A 273 -1.87 0.05 -19.03
N GLU A 274 -2.90 -0.79 -18.82
CA GLU A 274 -3.99 -0.96 -19.80
C GLU A 274 -4.80 0.34 -20.02
N ARG A 275 -5.01 1.14 -18.99
CA ARG A 275 -5.65 2.47 -19.13
C ARG A 275 -4.79 3.43 -19.92
N TRP A 276 -3.47 3.44 -19.70
CA TRP A 276 -2.52 4.20 -20.50
C TRP A 276 -2.62 3.80 -21.97
N LYS A 277 -2.65 2.50 -22.29
CA LYS A 277 -2.82 2.01 -23.63
C LYS A 277 -4.13 2.50 -24.28
N ARG A 278 -5.24 2.43 -23.55
CA ARG A 278 -6.55 2.93 -24.03
C ARG A 278 -6.53 4.44 -24.23
N TRP A 279 -5.91 5.19 -23.33
CA TRP A 279 -5.72 6.63 -23.49
C TRP A 279 -4.91 6.94 -24.74
N LYS A 280 -3.82 6.24 -24.98
CA LYS A 280 -2.97 6.42 -26.18
C LYS A 280 -3.72 6.13 -27.49
N THR A 281 -4.61 5.13 -27.47
CA THR A 281 -5.35 4.70 -28.67
C THR A 281 -6.66 5.45 -28.92
N SER A 282 -7.23 6.12 -27.91
CA SER A 282 -8.55 6.77 -28.01
C SER A 282 -8.71 7.90 -27.00
N GLN A 283 -8.38 9.12 -27.42
CA GLN A 283 -8.46 10.30 -26.53
C GLN A 283 -9.88 10.66 -26.06
N GLU A 284 -10.93 10.23 -26.71
CA GLU A 284 -12.31 10.62 -26.40
C GLU A 284 -13.09 9.61 -25.51
N GLY A 285 -12.85 8.32 -25.64
CA GLY A 285 -13.57 7.29 -24.87
C GLY A 285 -13.09 7.09 -23.43
N TRP A 286 -11.95 7.62 -23.11
CA TRP A 286 -11.19 7.36 -21.91
C TRP A 286 -11.70 8.10 -20.65
N LEU A 287 -12.10 9.35 -20.79
CA LEU A 287 -12.65 10.18 -19.71
C LEU A 287 -13.86 9.54 -19.02
N GLY A 288 -14.74 8.90 -19.79
CA GLY A 288 -15.94 8.24 -19.26
C GLY A 288 -15.62 7.01 -18.42
N TYR A 289 -14.68 6.19 -18.86
CA TYR A 289 -14.29 4.96 -18.15
C TYR A 289 -13.62 5.27 -16.80
N TYR A 290 -12.75 6.26 -16.77
CA TYR A 290 -12.01 6.64 -15.57
C TYR A 290 -12.92 7.19 -14.46
N ARG A 291 -13.84 8.10 -14.83
CA ARG A 291 -14.86 8.61 -13.90
C ARG A 291 -15.67 7.48 -13.29
N THR A 292 -16.06 6.50 -14.10
CA THR A 292 -16.87 5.38 -13.61
C THR A 292 -16.09 4.48 -12.66
N SER A 293 -14.85 4.10 -13.00
CA SER A 293 -14.04 3.19 -12.17
C SER A 293 -13.71 3.79 -10.80
N ASN A 294 -13.21 5.04 -10.78
CA ASN A 294 -12.88 5.70 -9.50
C ASN A 294 -14.12 6.02 -8.68
N SER A 295 -15.23 6.40 -9.34
CA SER A 295 -16.50 6.62 -8.65
C SER A 295 -17.01 5.35 -7.96
N LEU A 296 -16.85 4.19 -8.59
CA LEU A 296 -17.23 2.91 -8.01
C LEU A 296 -16.36 2.53 -6.80
N ASP A 297 -15.04 2.78 -6.87
CA ASP A 297 -14.13 2.52 -5.75
C ASP A 297 -14.43 3.43 -4.55
N ILE A 298 -14.66 4.72 -4.80
CA ILE A 298 -15.05 5.70 -3.77
C ILE A 298 -16.42 5.34 -3.19
N PHE A 299 -17.39 5.00 -4.04
CA PHE A 299 -18.73 4.60 -3.59
C PHE A 299 -18.68 3.31 -2.76
N GLY A 300 -17.90 2.32 -3.19
CA GLY A 300 -17.72 1.07 -2.46
C GLY A 300 -17.08 1.28 -1.08
N TYR A 301 -16.05 2.13 -1.00
CA TYR A 301 -15.45 2.54 0.28
C TYR A 301 -16.49 3.23 1.18
N HIS A 302 -17.15 4.29 0.66
CA HIS A 302 -18.17 5.02 1.42
C HIS A 302 -19.26 4.09 1.93
N THR A 303 -19.76 3.18 1.10
CA THR A 303 -20.85 2.26 1.49
C THR A 303 -20.40 1.32 2.60
N ARG A 304 -19.18 0.78 2.56
CA ARG A 304 -18.66 -0.11 3.61
C ARG A 304 -18.46 0.64 4.93
N GLU A 305 -17.79 1.78 4.89
CA GLU A 305 -17.50 2.54 6.11
C GLU A 305 -18.77 3.15 6.71
N TYR A 306 -19.68 3.63 5.86
CA TYR A 306 -21.00 4.09 6.32
C TYR A 306 -21.82 2.95 6.96
N LYS A 307 -21.77 1.75 6.39
CA LYS A 307 -22.42 0.58 7.00
C LYS A 307 -21.85 0.28 8.38
N LYS A 308 -20.52 0.25 8.53
CA LYS A 308 -19.87 0.07 9.84
C LYS A 308 -20.32 1.12 10.85
N TRP A 309 -20.33 2.39 10.43
CA TRP A 309 -20.80 3.49 11.28
C TRP A 309 -22.27 3.32 11.69
N VAL A 310 -23.14 2.90 10.78
CA VAL A 310 -24.55 2.63 11.10
C VAL A 310 -24.68 1.47 12.07
N ASP A 311 -23.96 0.37 11.84
CA ASP A 311 -24.00 -0.82 12.70
C ASP A 311 -23.47 -0.48 14.11
N GLU A 312 -22.35 0.25 14.22
CA GLU A 312 -21.80 0.73 15.49
C GLU A 312 -22.77 1.67 16.22
N SER A 313 -23.28 2.67 15.52
CA SER A 313 -24.23 3.63 16.10
C SER A 313 -25.52 2.95 16.57
N ALA A 314 -26.01 1.97 15.82
CA ALA A 314 -27.17 1.20 16.20
C ALA A 314 -26.90 0.35 17.46
N ALA A 315 -25.76 -0.33 17.52
CA ALA A 315 -25.38 -1.16 18.68
C ALA A 315 -25.22 -0.31 19.95
N VAL A 316 -24.55 0.84 19.86
CA VAL A 316 -24.42 1.79 20.97
C VAL A 316 -25.78 2.32 21.40
N GLY A 317 -26.63 2.77 20.47
CA GLY A 317 -27.94 3.30 20.75
C GLY A 317 -28.87 2.26 21.36
N LEU A 318 -28.86 1.02 20.88
CA LEU A 318 -29.63 -0.11 21.46
C LEU A 318 -29.15 -0.42 22.88
N THR A 319 -27.85 -0.43 23.12
CA THR A 319 -27.27 -0.70 24.45
C THR A 319 -27.64 0.40 25.43
N LEU A 320 -27.52 1.67 25.06
CA LEU A 320 -27.93 2.80 25.89
C LEU A 320 -29.43 2.71 26.25
N THR A 321 -30.27 2.41 25.26
CA THR A 321 -31.72 2.27 25.49
C THR A 321 -32.04 1.07 26.37
N PHE A 322 -31.33 -0.03 26.23
CA PHE A 322 -31.50 -1.21 27.09
C PHE A 322 -31.09 -0.90 28.54
N LEU A 323 -29.93 -0.24 28.75
CA LEU A 323 -29.47 0.18 30.07
C LEU A 323 -30.48 1.10 30.76
N TYR A 324 -31.04 2.04 29.97
CA TYR A 324 -32.08 2.94 30.47
C TYR A 324 -33.39 2.19 30.85
N GLN A 325 -33.87 1.31 29.95
CA GLN A 325 -35.23 0.71 30.11
C GLN A 325 -35.27 -0.51 31.02
N GLN A 326 -34.23 -1.29 31.08
CA GLN A 326 -34.24 -2.60 31.72
C GLN A 326 -33.26 -2.74 32.89
N ARG A 327 -32.27 -1.89 33.00
CA ARG A 327 -31.21 -1.98 34.02
C ARG A 327 -31.18 -0.80 34.99
N ASP A 328 -31.97 0.24 34.74
CA ASP A 328 -32.00 1.48 35.55
C ASP A 328 -30.60 2.09 35.78
N LYS A 329 -29.68 1.89 34.84
CA LYS A 329 -28.32 2.37 34.95
C LYS A 329 -28.13 3.83 34.60
N MET A 330 -29.15 4.45 33.99
CA MET A 330 -29.14 5.86 33.60
C MET A 330 -30.54 6.49 33.67
N THR A 331 -30.59 7.79 33.83
CA THR A 331 -31.81 8.59 33.75
C THR A 331 -32.15 8.91 32.29
N ARG A 332 -33.39 9.41 32.07
CA ARG A 332 -33.80 9.85 30.74
C ARG A 332 -32.88 10.99 30.19
N GLU A 333 -32.52 11.92 31.06
CA GLU A 333 -31.65 13.08 30.71
C GLU A 333 -30.20 12.66 30.34
N SER A 334 -29.72 11.54 30.88
CA SER A 334 -28.42 10.99 30.50
C SER A 334 -28.44 10.05 29.31
N HIS A 335 -29.62 9.58 28.88
CA HIS A 335 -29.78 8.75 27.69
C HIS A 335 -29.90 9.60 26.41
N ASP A 336 -30.70 10.70 26.47
CA ASP A 336 -30.97 11.62 25.36
C ASP A 336 -29.78 12.58 25.12
#